data_64d42fcb4df7b5f2ac7fce5eb0ea821b
#
_entry.id   64d42fcb4df7b5f2ac7fce5eb0ea821b
#
_cell.length_a   1.000
_cell.length_b   1.000
_cell.length_c   1.000
_cell.angle_alpha   90.00
_cell.angle_beta   90.00
_cell.angle_gamma   90.00
#
_symmetry.space_group_name_H-M   'P 1'
#
loop_
_entity.id
_entity.type
_entity.pdbx_description
1 polymer ?
#
loop_
_entity_poly.entity_id
_entity_poly.type
_entity_poly.pdbx_seq_one_letter_code
_entity_poly.pdbx_strand_id
1 'polypeptide(L)'
;MMLTSTDFSGLFNRRFFNNFLPIPAIHQLYMGVGTPNFELPDITGDRTVKLSDYRGEKSVVLAFTRIFTEKQYCPLCFPHILSLNENYEKFTEKGVEILMIASTDEQQSKVVVKDLGLKMPLLSDPTCGVFRRYGTGQSLGAPLPAQFLLDQEGKLQFTHLFSFLDPNASVETLLAALETNQEKLSA
;
A
#
# COMPACT_ATOMS: atom_id res chain seq x y z
N MET A 1 9.96 -15.75 37.27
CA MET A 1 9.83 -14.80 36.14
C MET A 1 9.98 -15.64 34.87
N MET A 2 8.88 -16.16 34.36
CA MET A 2 8.87 -17.04 33.18
C MET A 2 8.91 -16.16 31.92
N LEU A 3 9.97 -16.32 31.13
CA LEU A 3 10.08 -15.78 29.81
C LEU A 3 9.02 -16.47 28.93
N THR A 4 8.00 -15.72 28.51
CA THR A 4 7.02 -16.17 27.56
C THR A 4 7.73 -16.44 26.23
N SER A 5 7.72 -17.69 25.78
CA SER A 5 8.21 -18.09 24.46
C SER A 5 7.46 -17.27 23.42
N THR A 6 8.17 -16.42 22.71
CA THR A 6 7.67 -15.73 21.51
C THR A 6 7.33 -16.82 20.51
N ASP A 7 6.06 -16.97 20.21
CA ASP A 7 5.58 -17.93 19.22
C ASP A 7 5.98 -17.46 17.82
N PHE A 8 7.07 -18.01 17.30
CA PHE A 8 7.56 -17.75 15.95
C PHE A 8 6.88 -18.62 14.87
N SER A 9 5.87 -19.44 15.24
CA SER A 9 5.24 -20.37 14.30
C SER A 9 4.58 -19.70 13.10
N GLY A 10 4.06 -18.47 13.28
CA GLY A 10 3.48 -17.65 12.18
C GLY A 10 4.51 -17.10 11.19
N LEU A 11 5.79 -16.97 11.60
CA LEU A 11 6.86 -16.45 10.74
C LEU A 11 7.38 -17.51 9.74
N PHE A 12 7.15 -18.79 10.00
CA PHE A 12 7.66 -19.89 9.18
C PHE A 12 6.59 -20.57 8.32
N ASN A 13 5.51 -19.87 7.97
CA ASN A 13 4.55 -20.40 7.02
C ASN A 13 5.13 -20.38 5.58
N ARG A 14 4.51 -21.16 4.67
CA ARG A 14 4.94 -21.29 3.27
C ARG A 14 5.09 -19.96 2.53
N ARG A 15 4.34 -18.95 2.96
CA ARG A 15 4.33 -17.58 2.45
C ARG A 15 5.62 -16.83 2.77
N PHE A 16 6.14 -16.98 4.01
CA PHE A 16 7.38 -16.36 4.46
C PHE A 16 8.58 -16.88 3.65
N PHE A 17 8.66 -18.21 3.42
CA PHE A 17 9.74 -18.81 2.62
C PHE A 17 9.76 -18.35 1.17
N ASN A 18 8.59 -18.24 0.52
CA ASN A 18 8.51 -17.80 -0.87
C ASN A 18 8.96 -16.33 -1.06
N ASN A 19 8.85 -15.50 -0.01
CA ASN A 19 9.20 -14.08 -0.05
C ASN A 19 10.56 -13.78 0.59
N PHE A 20 11.30 -14.81 1.05
CA PHE A 20 12.56 -14.59 1.78
C PHE A 20 13.70 -14.15 0.85
N LEU A 21 13.74 -14.64 -0.38
CA LEU A 21 14.74 -14.22 -1.36
C LEU A 21 14.52 -12.75 -1.72
N PRO A 22 15.57 -11.90 -1.62
CA PRO A 22 15.45 -10.50 -1.97
C PRO A 22 15.23 -10.37 -3.49
N ILE A 23 14.19 -9.65 -3.87
CA ILE A 23 13.90 -9.23 -5.23
C ILE A 23 13.84 -7.71 -5.20
N PRO A 24 14.70 -7.00 -5.95
CA PRO A 24 14.67 -5.55 -5.96
C PRO A 24 13.34 -5.02 -6.53
N ALA A 25 12.94 -3.84 -6.08
CA ALA A 25 11.87 -3.11 -6.73
C ALA A 25 12.31 -2.69 -8.14
N ILE A 26 11.40 -2.75 -9.10
CA ILE A 26 11.68 -2.42 -10.51
C ILE A 26 10.61 -1.49 -11.08
N HIS A 27 11.03 -0.50 -11.85
CA HIS A 27 10.12 0.36 -12.60
C HIS A 27 9.59 -0.40 -13.82
N GLN A 28 8.46 -1.10 -13.65
CA GLN A 28 7.79 -1.84 -14.73
C GLN A 28 6.51 -1.15 -15.23
N LEU A 29 6.10 -0.04 -14.59
CA LEU A 29 4.97 0.78 -14.99
C LEU A 29 5.48 2.09 -15.60
N TYR A 30 4.77 2.59 -16.61
CA TYR A 30 5.18 3.78 -17.36
C TYR A 30 4.24 4.94 -17.07
N MET A 31 4.80 6.14 -16.92
CA MET A 31 4.06 7.39 -16.69
C MET A 31 3.08 7.65 -17.84
N GLY A 32 1.86 8.06 -17.49
CA GLY A 32 0.78 8.30 -18.45
C GLY A 32 0.13 7.05 -19.03
N VAL A 33 0.57 5.86 -18.63
CA VAL A 33 0.01 4.57 -19.09
C VAL A 33 -0.89 3.98 -18.02
N GLY A 34 -1.96 3.30 -18.44
CA GLY A 34 -2.88 2.60 -17.55
C GLY A 34 -2.17 1.51 -16.75
N THR A 35 -2.55 1.39 -15.49
CA THR A 35 -1.95 0.44 -14.55
C THR A 35 -2.73 -0.89 -14.49
N PRO A 36 -2.10 -1.99 -14.04
CA PRO A 36 -2.76 -3.26 -13.85
C PRO A 36 -3.97 -3.16 -12.92
N ASN A 37 -5.13 -3.62 -13.39
CA ASN A 37 -6.33 -3.71 -12.56
C ASN A 37 -6.21 -4.83 -11.53
N PHE A 38 -6.91 -4.69 -10.40
CA PHE A 38 -7.01 -5.73 -9.37
C PHE A 38 -8.36 -5.66 -8.66
N GLU A 39 -8.67 -6.73 -7.95
CA GLU A 39 -9.81 -6.85 -7.06
C GLU A 39 -9.31 -7.47 -5.75
N LEU A 40 -9.53 -6.77 -4.62
CA LEU A 40 -9.09 -7.19 -3.29
C LEU A 40 -10.16 -6.90 -2.24
N PRO A 41 -10.22 -7.70 -1.14
CA PRO A 41 -11.07 -7.38 -0.01
C PRO A 41 -10.56 -6.12 0.73
N ASP A 42 -11.47 -5.17 0.92
CA ASP A 42 -11.29 -3.98 1.78
C ASP A 42 -11.79 -4.32 3.20
N ILE A 43 -10.85 -4.41 4.12
CA ILE A 43 -11.12 -4.84 5.49
C ILE A 43 -11.72 -3.70 6.33
N THR A 44 -11.42 -2.46 6.00
CA THR A 44 -11.97 -1.28 6.68
C THR A 44 -13.44 -1.09 6.34
N GLY A 45 -13.80 -1.27 5.06
CA GLY A 45 -15.16 -1.07 4.56
C GLY A 45 -16.01 -2.33 4.46
N ASP A 46 -15.47 -3.51 4.83
CA ASP A 46 -16.12 -4.83 4.72
C ASP A 46 -16.76 -5.07 3.32
N ARG A 47 -15.98 -4.78 2.28
CA ARG A 47 -16.39 -4.88 0.87
C ARG A 47 -15.25 -5.35 -0.02
N THR A 48 -15.56 -5.70 -1.27
CA THR A 48 -14.54 -5.91 -2.30
C THR A 48 -14.31 -4.61 -3.06
N VAL A 49 -13.04 -4.24 -3.25
CA VAL A 49 -12.61 -3.08 -4.03
C VAL A 49 -11.97 -3.54 -5.32
N LYS A 50 -12.46 -3.00 -6.44
CA LYS A 50 -11.84 -3.10 -7.77
C LYS A 50 -11.21 -1.75 -8.13
N LEU A 51 -9.95 -1.75 -8.51
CA LEU A 51 -9.29 -0.49 -8.92
C LEU A 51 -10.01 0.20 -10.08
N SER A 52 -10.59 -0.57 -10.99
CA SER A 52 -11.35 -0.03 -12.12
C SER A 52 -12.59 0.78 -11.72
N ASP A 53 -13.14 0.58 -10.53
CA ASP A 53 -14.36 1.27 -10.09
C ASP A 53 -14.11 2.75 -9.77
N TYR A 54 -12.85 3.15 -9.62
CA TYR A 54 -12.45 4.55 -9.42
C TYR A 54 -12.24 5.31 -10.73
N ARG A 55 -12.20 4.61 -11.89
CA ARG A 55 -12.00 5.25 -13.19
C ARG A 55 -13.19 6.13 -13.55
N GLY A 56 -12.89 7.38 -13.93
CA GLY A 56 -13.90 8.40 -14.22
C GLY A 56 -14.45 9.10 -12.97
N GLU A 57 -14.13 8.60 -11.77
CA GLU A 57 -14.67 9.09 -10.51
C GLU A 57 -13.61 9.84 -9.69
N LYS A 58 -12.48 9.20 -9.42
CA LYS A 58 -11.45 9.71 -8.51
C LYS A 58 -10.05 9.35 -8.97
N SER A 59 -9.09 10.22 -8.66
CA SER A 59 -7.68 9.84 -8.61
C SER A 59 -7.42 8.89 -7.44
N VAL A 60 -6.39 8.05 -7.54
CA VAL A 60 -6.11 7.03 -6.52
C VAL A 60 -4.63 7.06 -6.13
N VAL A 61 -4.36 7.12 -4.83
CA VAL A 61 -3.04 6.78 -4.27
C VAL A 61 -3.07 5.32 -3.85
N LEU A 62 -2.23 4.50 -4.48
CA LEU A 62 -1.96 3.13 -4.04
C LEU A 62 -0.78 3.17 -3.08
N ALA A 63 -1.01 2.87 -1.80
CA ALA A 63 0.01 2.82 -0.76
C ALA A 63 0.29 1.36 -0.38
N PHE A 64 1.26 0.74 -1.07
CA PHE A 64 1.75 -0.58 -0.70
C PHE A 64 2.56 -0.46 0.59
N THR A 65 2.14 -1.18 1.61
CA THR A 65 2.76 -1.10 2.93
C THR A 65 3.25 -2.45 3.42
N ARG A 66 4.26 -2.41 4.29
CA ARG A 66 4.89 -3.60 4.83
C ARG A 66 4.43 -3.83 6.27
N ILE A 67 3.55 -4.82 6.42
CA ILE A 67 3.10 -5.33 7.71
C ILE A 67 3.46 -6.82 7.75
N PHE A 68 4.24 -7.24 8.75
CA PHE A 68 4.65 -8.64 8.87
C PHE A 68 3.52 -9.49 9.45
N THR A 69 2.96 -9.04 10.57
CA THR A 69 1.79 -9.62 11.23
C THR A 69 0.99 -8.49 11.89
N GLU A 70 -0.19 -8.81 12.41
CA GLU A 70 -1.04 -7.86 13.17
C GLU A 70 -0.35 -7.25 14.40
N LYS A 71 0.78 -7.82 14.83
CA LYS A 71 1.58 -7.35 15.98
C LYS A 71 2.99 -6.87 15.62
N GLN A 72 3.37 -7.02 14.35
CA GLN A 72 4.73 -6.71 13.89
C GLN A 72 4.68 -5.84 12.63
N TYR A 73 4.92 -4.57 12.82
CA TYR A 73 5.00 -3.57 11.77
C TYR A 73 6.45 -3.36 11.34
N CYS A 74 6.65 -3.09 10.07
CA CYS A 74 7.94 -2.62 9.59
C CYS A 74 8.23 -1.22 10.19
N PRO A 75 9.35 -1.01 10.89
CA PRO A 75 9.66 0.28 11.53
C PRO A 75 9.70 1.47 10.56
N LEU A 76 10.05 1.22 9.29
CA LEU A 76 10.09 2.24 8.24
C LEU A 76 8.71 2.55 7.65
N CYS A 77 7.75 1.61 7.75
CA CYS A 77 6.41 1.79 7.20
C CYS A 77 5.41 2.28 8.25
N PHE A 78 5.61 1.94 9.51
CA PHE A 78 4.67 2.25 10.57
C PHE A 78 4.37 3.76 10.71
N PRO A 79 5.37 4.66 10.77
CA PRO A 79 5.12 6.10 10.79
C PRO A 79 4.38 6.60 9.55
N HIS A 80 4.65 6.01 8.38
CA HIS A 80 3.99 6.36 7.13
C HIS A 80 2.51 5.95 7.13
N ILE A 81 2.17 4.76 7.65
CA ILE A 81 0.79 4.31 7.82
C ILE A 81 0.00 5.31 8.66
N LEU A 82 0.55 5.71 9.81
CA LEU A 82 -0.08 6.68 10.70
C LEU A 82 -0.25 8.04 10.02
N SER A 83 0.81 8.53 9.36
CA SER A 83 0.78 9.82 8.66
C SER A 83 -0.27 9.85 7.54
N LEU A 84 -0.40 8.79 6.75
CA LEU A 84 -1.45 8.68 5.74
C LEU A 84 -2.84 8.66 6.37
N ASN A 85 -3.03 7.91 7.46
CA ASN A 85 -4.31 7.81 8.15
C ASN A 85 -4.74 9.15 8.77
N GLU A 86 -3.81 9.88 9.39
CA GLU A 86 -4.06 11.20 9.98
C GLU A 86 -4.42 12.24 8.91
N ASN A 87 -3.84 12.14 7.72
CA ASN A 87 -4.06 13.09 6.63
C ASN A 87 -5.07 12.59 5.58
N TYR A 88 -5.75 11.47 5.82
CA TYR A 88 -6.66 10.86 4.85
C TYR A 88 -7.74 11.82 4.33
N GLU A 89 -8.31 12.65 5.20
CA GLU A 89 -9.32 13.64 4.86
C GLU A 89 -8.81 14.68 3.86
N LYS A 90 -7.52 15.09 3.95
CA LYS A 90 -6.91 16.04 2.99
C LYS A 90 -6.88 15.50 1.55
N PHE A 91 -6.75 14.18 1.39
CA PHE A 91 -6.81 13.53 0.08
C PHE A 91 -8.24 13.42 -0.43
N THR A 92 -9.17 12.99 0.41
CA THR A 92 -10.57 12.83 0.02
C THR A 92 -11.23 14.17 -0.35
N GLU A 93 -10.90 15.27 0.34
CA GLU A 93 -11.33 16.64 0.01
C GLU A 93 -10.83 17.11 -1.38
N LYS A 94 -9.69 16.57 -1.84
CA LYS A 94 -9.14 16.82 -3.18
C LYS A 94 -9.66 15.83 -4.26
N GLY A 95 -10.65 14.99 -3.92
CA GLY A 95 -11.19 13.98 -4.84
C GLY A 95 -10.26 12.80 -5.08
N VAL A 96 -9.41 12.48 -4.09
CA VAL A 96 -8.43 11.39 -4.17
C VAL A 96 -8.74 10.32 -3.14
N GLU A 97 -8.77 9.06 -3.57
CA GLU A 97 -8.87 7.92 -2.67
C GLU A 97 -7.48 7.37 -2.32
N ILE A 98 -7.26 6.99 -1.06
CA ILE A 98 -6.07 6.22 -0.67
C ILE A 98 -6.47 4.76 -0.50
N LEU A 99 -5.86 3.87 -1.26
CA LEU A 99 -5.98 2.42 -1.09
C LEU A 99 -4.67 1.89 -0.50
N MET A 100 -4.68 1.58 0.78
CA MET A 100 -3.54 0.93 1.42
C MET A 100 -3.61 -0.57 1.14
N ILE A 101 -2.50 -1.16 0.67
CA ILE A 101 -2.42 -2.58 0.32
C ILE A 101 -1.38 -3.24 1.21
N ALA A 102 -1.79 -4.26 1.95
CA ALA A 102 -0.92 -5.05 2.81
C ALA A 102 -0.93 -6.53 2.44
N SER A 103 0.16 -7.21 2.74
CA SER A 103 0.29 -8.65 2.52
C SER A 103 -0.27 -9.51 3.66
N THR A 104 -0.90 -8.92 4.66
CA THR A 104 -1.61 -9.62 5.75
C THR A 104 -2.90 -10.26 5.24
N ASP A 105 -3.31 -11.38 5.83
CA ASP A 105 -4.62 -11.97 5.58
C ASP A 105 -5.75 -11.14 6.22
N GLU A 106 -7.00 -11.52 5.96
CA GLU A 106 -8.17 -10.76 6.44
C GLU A 106 -8.25 -10.71 7.97
N GLN A 107 -7.89 -11.79 8.68
CA GLN A 107 -7.95 -11.84 10.14
C GLN A 107 -6.91 -10.90 10.76
N GLN A 108 -5.68 -10.96 10.29
CA GLN A 108 -4.60 -10.05 10.69
C GLN A 108 -4.96 -8.61 10.35
N SER A 109 -5.49 -8.37 9.16
CA SER A 109 -5.89 -7.03 8.70
C SER A 109 -7.00 -6.43 9.55
N LYS A 110 -7.98 -7.22 10.02
CA LYS A 110 -9.03 -6.77 10.97
C LYS A 110 -8.43 -6.26 12.28
N VAL A 111 -7.41 -6.94 12.80
CA VAL A 111 -6.71 -6.48 14.00
C VAL A 111 -5.98 -5.16 13.73
N VAL A 112 -5.26 -5.06 12.60
CA VAL A 112 -4.55 -3.84 12.19
C VAL A 112 -5.51 -2.65 12.07
N VAL A 113 -6.64 -2.81 11.36
CA VAL A 113 -7.65 -1.75 11.20
C VAL A 113 -8.12 -1.24 12.55
N LYS A 114 -8.43 -2.15 13.48
CA LYS A 114 -8.92 -1.81 14.81
C LYS A 114 -7.85 -1.13 15.66
N ASP A 115 -6.65 -1.69 15.70
CA ASP A 115 -5.56 -1.23 16.57
C ASP A 115 -5.03 0.15 16.15
N LEU A 116 -4.99 0.42 14.84
CA LEU A 116 -4.53 1.70 14.30
C LEU A 116 -5.67 2.70 14.05
N GLY A 117 -6.94 2.31 14.24
CA GLY A 117 -8.09 3.16 13.94
C GLY A 117 -8.06 3.67 12.49
N LEU A 118 -7.81 2.75 11.53
CA LEU A 118 -7.69 3.15 10.13
C LEU A 118 -9.01 3.66 9.58
N LYS A 119 -8.97 4.86 9.01
CA LYS A 119 -10.08 5.50 8.29
C LYS A 119 -10.06 5.16 6.80
N MET A 120 -8.86 5.03 6.23
CA MET A 120 -8.66 4.68 4.83
C MET A 120 -8.83 3.17 4.59
N PRO A 121 -9.25 2.76 3.38
CA PRO A 121 -9.34 1.36 2.99
C PRO A 121 -8.02 0.60 3.18
N LEU A 122 -8.06 -0.53 3.89
CA LEU A 122 -6.97 -1.50 3.98
C LEU A 122 -7.32 -2.74 3.16
N LEU A 123 -6.62 -2.92 2.05
CA LEU A 123 -6.81 -4.04 1.13
C LEU A 123 -5.87 -5.20 1.46
N SER A 124 -6.42 -6.41 1.57
CA SER A 124 -5.67 -7.62 1.88
C SER A 124 -5.21 -8.33 0.62
N ASP A 125 -3.89 -8.43 0.39
CA ASP A 125 -3.26 -9.23 -0.67
C ASP A 125 -2.30 -10.28 -0.09
N PRO A 126 -2.81 -11.33 0.61
CA PRO A 126 -1.97 -12.32 1.25
C PRO A 126 -1.12 -13.14 0.28
N THR A 127 -1.46 -13.17 -0.98
CA THR A 127 -0.68 -13.84 -2.02
C THR A 127 0.45 -12.98 -2.58
N CYS A 128 0.48 -11.69 -2.25
CA CYS A 128 1.36 -10.68 -2.83
C CYS A 128 1.24 -10.60 -4.37
N GLY A 129 0.07 -10.92 -4.92
CA GLY A 129 -0.18 -10.94 -6.35
C GLY A 129 -0.14 -9.54 -6.96
N VAL A 130 -0.74 -8.57 -6.27
CA VAL A 130 -0.77 -7.17 -6.70
C VAL A 130 0.61 -6.53 -6.50
N PHE A 131 1.30 -6.80 -5.38
CA PHE A 131 2.67 -6.36 -5.15
C PHE A 131 3.61 -6.74 -6.31
N ARG A 132 3.54 -8.00 -6.77
CA ARG A 132 4.37 -8.48 -7.91
C ARG A 132 4.01 -7.78 -9.21
N ARG A 133 2.72 -7.58 -9.50
CA ARG A 133 2.26 -6.89 -10.72
C ARG A 133 2.65 -5.40 -10.75
N TYR A 134 2.90 -4.80 -9.60
CA TYR A 134 3.35 -3.42 -9.47
C TYR A 134 4.88 -3.29 -9.32
N GLY A 135 5.61 -4.40 -9.29
CA GLY A 135 7.08 -4.41 -9.27
C GLY A 135 7.68 -3.89 -7.96
N THR A 136 6.97 -4.00 -6.84
CA THR A 136 7.43 -3.44 -5.56
C THR A 136 8.68 -4.11 -5.00
N GLY A 137 9.00 -5.32 -5.48
CA GLY A 137 10.08 -6.12 -4.90
C GLY A 137 9.71 -6.78 -3.58
N GLN A 138 10.68 -7.49 -2.99
CA GLN A 138 10.51 -8.15 -1.70
C GLN A 138 11.85 -8.31 -0.99
N SER A 139 11.84 -8.38 0.33
CA SER A 139 13.01 -8.68 1.17
C SER A 139 12.56 -9.13 2.56
N LEU A 140 13.33 -9.98 3.22
CA LEU A 140 13.08 -10.44 4.59
C LEU A 140 11.64 -10.97 4.80
N GLY A 141 11.19 -11.80 3.88
CA GLY A 141 9.92 -12.51 3.99
C GLY A 141 8.64 -11.70 3.70
N ALA A 142 8.78 -10.45 3.25
CA ALA A 142 7.63 -9.61 2.90
C ALA A 142 7.91 -8.72 1.68
N PRO A 143 6.87 -8.29 0.95
CA PRO A 143 7.04 -7.33 -0.14
C PRO A 143 7.53 -5.99 0.38
N LEU A 144 8.19 -5.22 -0.49
CA LEU A 144 8.67 -3.87 -0.16
C LEU A 144 7.56 -2.84 -0.33
N PRO A 145 7.58 -1.73 0.44
CA PRO A 145 6.61 -0.66 0.28
C PRO A 145 6.85 0.09 -1.04
N ALA A 146 5.78 0.69 -1.55
CA ALA A 146 5.83 1.57 -2.71
C ALA A 146 4.58 2.45 -2.75
N GLN A 147 4.65 3.61 -3.39
CA GLN A 147 3.51 4.47 -3.60
C GLN A 147 3.35 4.80 -5.08
N PHE A 148 2.09 4.76 -5.55
CA PHE A 148 1.73 5.11 -6.92
C PHE A 148 0.54 6.07 -6.88
N LEU A 149 0.61 7.14 -7.67
CA LEU A 149 -0.54 8.02 -7.90
C LEU A 149 -1.08 7.75 -9.29
N LEU A 150 -2.37 7.52 -9.37
CA LEU A 150 -3.14 7.33 -10.59
C LEU A 150 -4.11 8.49 -10.77
N ASP A 151 -4.25 8.97 -12.01
CA ASP A 151 -5.30 9.92 -12.36
C ASP A 151 -6.69 9.25 -12.43
N GLN A 152 -7.71 10.02 -12.74
CA GLN A 152 -9.07 9.54 -12.89
C GLN A 152 -9.23 8.51 -14.03
N GLU A 153 -8.38 8.52 -15.05
CA GLU A 153 -8.35 7.52 -16.11
C GLU A 153 -7.62 6.24 -15.71
N GLY A 154 -7.03 6.18 -14.51
CA GLY A 154 -6.24 5.06 -13.99
C GLY A 154 -4.83 5.00 -14.59
N LYS A 155 -4.32 6.10 -15.14
CA LYS A 155 -2.96 6.21 -15.67
C LYS A 155 -1.99 6.65 -14.58
N LEU A 156 -0.77 6.10 -14.61
CA LEU A 156 0.27 6.40 -13.66
C LEU A 156 0.78 7.85 -13.80
N GLN A 157 0.74 8.62 -12.71
CA GLN A 157 1.21 10.00 -12.63
C GLN A 157 2.42 10.18 -11.71
N PHE A 158 2.60 9.29 -10.75
CA PHE A 158 3.73 9.33 -9.82
C PHE A 158 4.07 7.91 -9.36
N THR A 159 5.35 7.66 -9.12
CA THR A 159 5.87 6.41 -8.57
C THR A 159 6.96 6.69 -7.57
N HIS A 160 6.86 6.08 -6.41
CA HIS A 160 7.91 5.96 -5.43
C HIS A 160 8.15 4.49 -5.10
N LEU A 161 9.34 3.99 -5.36
CA LEU A 161 9.76 2.65 -5.01
C LEU A 161 10.72 2.69 -3.82
N PHE A 162 10.67 1.66 -3.00
CA PHE A 162 11.49 1.54 -1.80
C PHE A 162 12.98 1.75 -2.06
N SER A 163 13.59 2.59 -1.24
CA SER A 163 15.03 2.59 -0.99
C SER A 163 15.29 2.67 0.52
N PHE A 164 16.46 2.25 0.98
CA PHE A 164 16.78 2.33 2.42
C PHE A 164 16.95 3.77 2.92
N LEU A 165 17.29 4.70 2.03
CA LEU A 165 17.46 6.12 2.35
C LEU A 165 16.12 6.88 2.29
N ASP A 166 15.18 6.38 1.49
CA ASP A 166 13.88 6.98 1.28
C ASP A 166 12.83 5.85 1.09
N PRO A 167 12.34 5.28 2.20
CA PRO A 167 11.51 4.08 2.14
C PRO A 167 10.08 4.32 1.68
N ASN A 168 9.54 5.54 1.85
CA ASN A 168 8.17 5.89 1.50
C ASN A 168 8.06 7.36 1.08
N ALA A 169 7.25 7.66 0.07
CA ALA A 169 6.91 9.03 -0.26
C ALA A 169 6.12 9.68 0.88
N SER A 170 6.52 10.86 1.33
CA SER A 170 5.80 11.58 2.38
C SER A 170 4.42 12.05 1.92
N VAL A 171 3.55 12.40 2.86
CA VAL A 171 2.23 13.00 2.56
C VAL A 171 2.39 14.25 1.71
N GLU A 172 3.36 15.10 2.04
CA GLU A 172 3.66 16.34 1.30
C GLU A 172 4.09 16.05 -0.13
N THR A 173 4.93 15.02 -0.34
CA THR A 173 5.36 14.58 -1.68
C THR A 173 4.16 14.10 -2.51
N LEU A 174 3.26 13.32 -1.91
CA LEU A 174 2.06 12.81 -2.59
C LEU A 174 1.09 13.95 -2.93
N LEU A 175 0.88 14.90 -2.02
CA LEU A 175 0.03 16.08 -2.26
C LEU A 175 0.61 16.99 -3.34
N ALA A 176 1.92 17.23 -3.35
CA ALA A 176 2.60 18.01 -4.40
C ALA A 176 2.49 17.34 -5.78
N ALA A 177 2.59 16.00 -5.84
CA ALA A 177 2.40 15.24 -7.07
C ALA A 177 0.97 15.37 -7.61
N LEU A 178 -0.04 15.42 -6.73
CA LEU A 178 -1.44 15.67 -7.08
C LEU A 178 -1.64 17.05 -7.70
N GLU A 179 -1.09 18.10 -7.09
CA GLU A 179 -1.22 19.48 -7.57
C GLU A 179 -0.60 19.64 -8.95
N THR A 180 0.61 19.11 -9.14
CA THR A 180 1.29 19.12 -10.45
C THR A 180 0.47 18.40 -11.55
N ASN A 181 -0.29 17.37 -11.19
CA ASN A 181 -1.13 16.63 -12.14
C ASN A 181 -2.40 17.42 -12.49
N GLN A 182 -3.03 18.06 -11.51
CA GLN A 182 -4.23 18.89 -11.74
C GLN A 182 -3.93 20.11 -12.62
N GLU A 183 -2.77 20.75 -12.47
CA GLU A 183 -2.34 21.85 -13.34
C GLU A 183 -2.17 21.42 -14.80
N LYS A 184 -1.62 20.21 -15.04
CA LYS A 184 -1.47 19.67 -16.40
C LYS A 184 -2.79 19.33 -17.10
N LEU A 185 -3.84 18.99 -16.34
CA LEU A 185 -5.16 18.68 -16.87
C LEU A 185 -5.99 19.93 -17.15
N SER A 186 -5.64 21.08 -16.55
CA SER A 186 -6.32 22.38 -16.72
C SER A 186 -5.67 23.28 -17.77
N ALA A 187 -4.53 22.92 -18.32
CA ALA A 187 -3.77 23.63 -19.34
C ALA A 187 -3.99 23.05 -20.75
#